data_ad45ada9df1cf93ec755dfecf606fde8
#
_entry.id   ad45ada9df1cf93ec755dfecf606fde8
#
_cell.length_a   1.000
_cell.length_b   1.000
_cell.length_c   1.000
_cell.angle_alpha   90.00
_cell.angle_beta   90.00
_cell.angle_gamma   90.00
#
_symmetry.space_group_name_H-M   'P 1'
#
loop_
_entity.id
_entity.type
_entity.pdbx_description
1 polymer ?
#
loop_
_entity_poly.entity_id
_entity_poly.type
_entity_poly.pdbx_seq_one_letter_code
_entity_poly.pdbx_strand_id
1 'polypeptide(L)'
;MRLFHLIILGLFTLQSQAQTNIADYLTLPQSKRETRAVWLTTLSNLDWPKTYATSKENIEKQKQELRDILNSYQKAHINTVLLQARVRAATIYPSEIEPWDHCITGVEGRAPGFGYDPLAFAIDECHRRGMEIHAWIATIPVGMKNTLGCRTIVKRGFRVRNYSTGSYLDPADPAVPGYLARICGEITRKYDIDGINLDYIRYPDGWPLPSYRYGDTPEARRAHITAIVRAIHDEVKAIKPWVKMSCSPIGKYSDLSRYSSKNFNARDRVAQEAQEWLREGLMDQLYPMQYFRGENYFPFIADWVENRYSRDVVTGLGTYFLDPRQGNWRLSDMTRQMYVSRSLGMGHAHFRSYFLTSNQQGIYDFECRFNSSLALPPVTKGGRAVSIPTTESMSPLVEYASEHGMTMRWKGNAPYYNIYASRSYPVDIRNARNLLYARFRGNQLHFSNVNEGLYFAVTAMDRYGNESPALQELSSQPSQHKAPLLATDGQSVTLPPMVKQADIVQYELRSMQGVTLLRLPSPTNGHSSLKISSLSPGMYQLFGITKKRREYCIGNLAKKDK
;
A
#
# COMPACT_ATOMS: atom_id res chain seq x y z
N MET A 1 -44.78 -35.23 18.10
CA MET A 1 -44.17 -33.91 18.37
C MET A 1 -42.67 -33.99 18.67
N ARG A 2 -42.14 -34.96 19.43
CA ARG A 2 -40.69 -35.04 19.74
C ARG A 2 -39.76 -35.40 18.55
N LEU A 3 -40.27 -36.16 17.56
CA LEU A 3 -39.47 -36.53 16.38
C LEU A 3 -39.28 -35.35 15.40
N PHE A 4 -40.23 -34.44 15.34
CA PHE A 4 -40.18 -33.29 14.45
C PHE A 4 -39.18 -32.21 14.95
N HIS A 5 -39.00 -32.08 16.27
CA HIS A 5 -38.00 -31.14 16.85
C HIS A 5 -36.55 -31.65 16.66
N LEU A 6 -36.35 -32.95 16.66
CA LEU A 6 -35.02 -33.54 16.41
C LEU A 6 -34.57 -33.38 14.95
N ILE A 7 -35.51 -33.45 14.00
CA ILE A 7 -35.19 -33.23 12.57
C ILE A 7 -34.88 -31.76 12.28
N ILE A 8 -35.57 -30.81 12.92
CA ILE A 8 -35.29 -29.37 12.78
C ILE A 8 -33.96 -29.00 13.40
N LEU A 9 -33.61 -29.53 14.60
CA LEU A 9 -32.30 -29.30 15.20
C LEU A 9 -31.17 -29.93 14.36
N GLY A 10 -31.38 -31.10 13.78
CA GLY A 10 -30.42 -31.76 12.88
C GLY A 10 -30.16 -30.96 11.59
N LEU A 11 -31.20 -30.35 11.03
CA LEU A 11 -31.07 -29.49 9.84
C LEU A 11 -30.32 -28.17 10.15
N PHE A 12 -30.53 -27.57 11.32
CA PHE A 12 -29.77 -26.36 11.74
C PHE A 12 -28.30 -26.65 12.02
N THR A 13 -27.98 -27.80 12.61
CA THR A 13 -26.57 -28.18 12.83
C THR A 13 -25.86 -28.57 11.54
N LEU A 14 -26.55 -29.19 10.58
CA LEU A 14 -25.98 -29.45 9.25
C LEU A 14 -25.75 -28.18 8.44
N GLN A 15 -26.64 -27.16 8.53
CA GLN A 15 -26.42 -25.88 7.88
C GLN A 15 -25.22 -25.10 8.48
N SER A 16 -25.01 -25.15 9.80
CA SER A 16 -23.89 -24.47 10.42
C SER A 16 -22.53 -25.14 10.10
N GLN A 17 -22.50 -26.48 10.01
CA GLN A 17 -21.30 -27.19 9.58
C GLN A 17 -21.00 -27.01 8.09
N ALA A 18 -22.02 -26.95 7.23
CA ALA A 18 -21.82 -26.67 5.82
C ALA A 18 -21.29 -25.25 5.57
N GLN A 19 -21.72 -24.26 6.35
CA GLN A 19 -21.17 -22.90 6.26
C GLN A 19 -19.72 -22.81 6.72
N THR A 20 -19.32 -23.54 7.75
CA THR A 20 -17.93 -23.56 8.24
C THR A 20 -16.99 -24.22 7.22
N ASN A 21 -17.41 -25.30 6.58
CA ASN A 21 -16.63 -26.02 5.58
C ASN A 21 -16.50 -25.25 4.23
N ILE A 22 -17.51 -24.48 3.85
CA ILE A 22 -17.44 -23.66 2.63
C ILE A 22 -16.44 -22.50 2.80
N ALA A 23 -16.34 -21.90 3.98
CA ALA A 23 -15.36 -20.86 4.26
C ALA A 23 -13.91 -21.37 4.16
N ASP A 24 -13.64 -22.62 4.56
CA ASP A 24 -12.32 -23.26 4.44
C ASP A 24 -11.95 -23.59 2.98
N TYR A 25 -12.93 -23.86 2.11
CA TYR A 25 -12.70 -24.07 0.69
C TYR A 25 -12.56 -22.78 -0.13
N LEU A 26 -12.95 -21.63 0.42
CA LEU A 26 -12.85 -20.32 -0.24
C LEU A 26 -11.50 -19.61 0.03
N THR A 27 -10.52 -20.27 0.61
CA THR A 27 -9.16 -19.74 0.66
C THR A 27 -8.57 -19.73 -0.75
N LEU A 28 -8.77 -18.63 -1.46
CA LEU A 28 -8.11 -18.42 -2.74
C LEU A 28 -6.60 -18.58 -2.60
N PRO A 29 -5.93 -19.20 -3.56
CA PRO A 29 -4.47 -19.25 -3.57
C PRO A 29 -3.90 -17.84 -3.40
N GLN A 30 -2.88 -17.70 -2.57
CA GLN A 30 -2.19 -16.42 -2.44
C GLN A 30 -1.44 -16.13 -3.74
N SER A 31 -1.69 -14.97 -4.30
CA SER A 31 -0.97 -14.54 -5.50
C SER A 31 0.42 -14.04 -5.14
N LYS A 32 1.44 -14.50 -5.86
CA LYS A 32 2.79 -13.92 -5.74
C LYS A 32 2.81 -12.45 -6.16
N ARG A 33 1.94 -12.06 -7.11
CA ARG A 33 1.84 -10.69 -7.64
C ARG A 33 0.41 -10.22 -7.58
N GLU A 34 0.18 -9.18 -6.78
CA GLU A 34 -1.11 -8.57 -6.58
C GLU A 34 -0.91 -7.17 -5.99
N THR A 35 -1.54 -6.16 -6.55
CA THR A 35 -1.57 -4.83 -5.94
C THR A 35 -2.54 -4.82 -4.76
N ARG A 36 -2.04 -4.52 -3.57
CA ARG A 36 -2.79 -4.34 -2.32
C ARG A 36 -2.56 -2.94 -1.84
N ALA A 37 -3.51 -2.05 -2.10
CA ALA A 37 -3.28 -0.62 -1.98
C ALA A 37 -4.22 0.06 -0.99
N VAL A 38 -3.81 1.23 -0.52
CA VAL A 38 -4.62 2.12 0.29
C VAL A 38 -4.40 3.56 -0.14
N TRP A 39 -5.49 4.33 -0.31
CA TRP A 39 -5.40 5.78 -0.41
C TRP A 39 -5.23 6.39 0.98
N LEU A 40 -4.15 7.14 1.13
CA LEU A 40 -3.82 7.91 2.32
C LEU A 40 -4.01 9.39 2.01
N THR A 41 -5.14 9.95 2.44
CA THR A 41 -5.49 11.35 2.15
C THR A 41 -4.88 12.33 3.14
N THR A 42 -4.41 13.45 2.62
CA THR A 42 -3.95 14.59 3.40
C THR A 42 -4.96 15.72 3.43
N LEU A 43 -5.92 15.73 2.51
CA LEU A 43 -6.99 16.72 2.45
C LEU A 43 -7.67 16.89 3.81
N SER A 44 -7.66 18.12 4.33
CA SER A 44 -8.30 18.48 5.61
C SER A 44 -7.90 17.58 6.77
N ASN A 45 -6.68 17.03 6.74
CA ASN A 45 -6.14 16.13 7.76
C ASN A 45 -7.02 14.89 8.03
N LEU A 46 -7.74 14.41 7.02
CA LEU A 46 -8.71 13.32 7.16
C LEU A 46 -8.07 11.98 7.54
N ASP A 47 -6.86 11.66 7.02
CA ASP A 47 -6.10 10.48 7.43
C ASP A 47 -4.79 10.87 8.10
N TRP A 48 -3.95 11.63 7.43
CA TRP A 48 -2.64 12.08 7.88
C TRP A 48 -2.29 13.43 7.23
N PRO A 49 -1.56 14.32 7.94
CA PRO A 49 -1.23 14.25 9.35
C PRO A 49 -2.38 14.71 10.26
N LYS A 50 -2.37 14.30 11.53
CA LYS A 50 -3.30 14.80 12.56
C LYS A 50 -2.69 15.97 13.34
N THR A 51 -1.37 15.98 13.47
CA THR A 51 -0.60 17.02 14.15
C THR A 51 -0.01 17.98 13.14
N TYR A 52 -0.14 19.30 13.34
CA TYR A 52 0.52 20.30 12.51
C TYR A 52 2.01 20.42 12.86
N ALA A 53 2.88 20.44 11.85
CA ALA A 53 4.35 20.53 11.96
C ALA A 53 4.84 21.94 12.33
N THR A 54 4.49 22.42 13.52
CA THR A 54 4.79 23.77 14.02
C THR A 54 6.01 23.85 14.93
N SER A 55 6.50 22.71 15.44
CA SER A 55 7.71 22.58 16.27
C SER A 55 8.42 21.26 15.95
N LYS A 56 9.65 21.05 16.49
CA LYS A 56 10.37 19.78 16.36
C LYS A 56 9.59 18.61 16.94
N GLU A 57 8.99 18.79 18.10
CA GLU A 57 8.18 17.79 18.79
C GLU A 57 6.95 17.41 17.96
N ASN A 58 6.30 18.40 17.37
CA ASN A 58 5.12 18.18 16.52
C ASN A 58 5.50 17.50 15.19
N ILE A 59 6.67 17.80 14.63
CA ILE A 59 7.21 17.08 13.46
C ILE A 59 7.42 15.60 13.81
N GLU A 60 8.02 15.29 14.96
CA GLU A 60 8.22 13.90 15.37
C GLU A 60 6.89 13.18 15.65
N LYS A 61 5.89 13.85 16.22
CA LYS A 61 4.54 13.31 16.33
C LYS A 61 3.93 13.00 14.96
N GLN A 62 4.00 13.94 14.02
CA GLN A 62 3.51 13.75 12.65
C GLN A 62 4.19 12.56 11.96
N LYS A 63 5.51 12.41 12.14
CA LYS A 63 6.26 11.25 11.65
C LYS A 63 5.84 9.95 12.32
N GLN A 64 5.58 9.96 13.63
CA GLN A 64 5.15 8.77 14.35
C GLN A 64 3.74 8.34 13.92
N GLU A 65 2.81 9.28 13.71
CA GLU A 65 1.49 9.00 13.14
C GLU A 65 1.59 8.22 11.82
N LEU A 66 2.48 8.64 10.92
CA LEU A 66 2.69 7.93 9.66
C LEU A 66 3.28 6.53 9.85
N ARG A 67 4.29 6.40 10.75
CA ARG A 67 4.87 5.09 11.06
C ARG A 67 3.82 4.12 11.58
N ASP A 68 2.92 4.57 12.44
CA ASP A 68 1.85 3.74 13.01
C ASP A 68 0.86 3.28 11.93
N ILE A 69 0.49 4.16 11.01
CA ILE A 69 -0.33 3.82 9.85
C ILE A 69 0.38 2.78 8.98
N LEU A 70 1.65 3.02 8.62
CA LEU A 70 2.41 2.10 7.76
C LEU A 70 2.71 0.76 8.43
N ASN A 71 2.89 0.71 9.75
CA ASN A 71 2.99 -0.54 10.51
C ASN A 71 1.69 -1.35 10.43
N SER A 72 0.53 -0.67 10.49
CA SER A 72 -0.76 -1.34 10.28
C SER A 72 -0.86 -1.91 8.86
N TYR A 73 -0.42 -1.16 7.84
CA TYR A 73 -0.40 -1.65 6.47
C TYR A 73 0.52 -2.85 6.29
N GLN A 74 1.71 -2.81 6.90
CA GLN A 74 2.66 -3.92 6.85
C GLN A 74 2.09 -5.21 7.46
N LYS A 75 1.39 -5.09 8.60
CA LYS A 75 0.71 -6.22 9.25
C LYS A 75 -0.38 -6.82 8.35
N ALA A 76 -1.07 -6.00 7.57
CA ALA A 76 -2.11 -6.44 6.63
C ALA A 76 -1.55 -6.84 5.25
N HIS A 77 -0.22 -6.91 5.10
CA HIS A 77 0.47 -7.19 3.84
C HIS A 77 0.04 -6.29 2.67
N ILE A 78 -0.30 -5.03 2.97
CA ILE A 78 -0.46 -3.96 1.97
C ILE A 78 0.92 -3.65 1.39
N ASN A 79 1.00 -3.49 0.08
CA ASN A 79 2.27 -3.28 -0.61
C ASN A 79 2.34 -2.00 -1.44
N THR A 80 1.27 -1.21 -1.48
CA THR A 80 1.19 0.03 -2.26
C THR A 80 0.43 1.11 -1.48
N VAL A 81 1.03 2.30 -1.36
CA VAL A 81 0.43 3.47 -0.72
C VAL A 81 0.21 4.56 -1.76
N LEU A 82 -1.03 5.00 -1.91
CA LEU A 82 -1.39 6.16 -2.74
C LEU A 82 -1.48 7.38 -1.83
N LEU A 83 -0.34 8.09 -1.63
CA LEU A 83 -0.27 9.25 -0.74
C LEU A 83 -0.67 10.52 -1.47
N GLN A 84 -1.66 11.25 -0.95
CA GLN A 84 -2.10 12.51 -1.54
C GLN A 84 -1.03 13.59 -1.40
N ALA A 85 -0.23 13.76 -2.46
CA ALA A 85 0.91 14.69 -2.50
C ALA A 85 0.52 16.07 -3.03
N ARG A 86 -0.50 16.15 -3.91
CA ARG A 86 -1.10 17.40 -4.39
C ARG A 86 -2.57 17.45 -4.01
N VAL A 87 -2.92 18.48 -3.24
CA VAL A 87 -4.25 18.68 -2.68
C VAL A 87 -4.85 19.98 -3.27
N ARG A 88 -5.51 19.93 -4.44
CA ARG A 88 -6.22 21.10 -4.98
C ARG A 88 -5.34 22.35 -5.17
N ALA A 89 -4.30 22.25 -6.01
CA ALA A 89 -3.32 23.30 -6.30
C ALA A 89 -2.48 23.74 -5.08
N ALA A 90 -2.24 22.81 -4.17
CA ALA A 90 -1.31 22.94 -3.05
C ALA A 90 -0.63 21.59 -2.80
N THR A 91 0.56 21.60 -2.23
CA THR A 91 1.41 20.40 -2.10
C THR A 91 1.81 20.14 -0.65
N ILE A 92 2.19 18.90 -0.35
CA ILE A 92 2.76 18.51 0.96
C ILE A 92 4.29 18.42 0.93
N TYR A 93 4.91 18.94 -0.11
CA TYR A 93 6.35 18.94 -0.33
C TYR A 93 6.83 20.31 -0.84
N PRO A 94 8.13 20.65 -0.75
CA PRO A 94 8.66 21.91 -1.26
C PRO A 94 8.56 21.95 -2.80
N SER A 95 7.51 22.60 -3.31
CA SER A 95 7.28 22.82 -4.73
C SER A 95 7.69 24.24 -5.15
N GLU A 96 8.27 24.35 -6.34
CA GLU A 96 8.55 25.63 -6.99
C GLU A 96 7.33 26.14 -7.79
N ILE A 97 6.31 25.31 -7.94
CA ILE A 97 5.15 25.57 -8.79
C ILE A 97 3.92 25.95 -7.96
N GLU A 98 3.64 25.23 -6.89
CA GLU A 98 2.45 25.41 -6.07
C GLU A 98 2.78 25.63 -4.59
N PRO A 99 1.92 26.35 -3.83
CA PRO A 99 2.14 26.61 -2.42
C PRO A 99 2.00 25.34 -1.56
N TRP A 100 2.52 25.41 -0.34
CA TRP A 100 2.25 24.40 0.68
C TRP A 100 0.78 24.34 1.04
N ASP A 101 0.25 23.12 1.20
CA ASP A 101 -1.09 22.92 1.74
C ASP A 101 -1.13 23.16 3.25
N HIS A 102 -2.24 23.70 3.73
CA HIS A 102 -2.44 23.99 5.16
C HIS A 102 -2.39 22.74 6.04
N CYS A 103 -2.64 21.54 5.49
CA CYS A 103 -2.67 20.29 6.25
C CYS A 103 -1.34 20.00 6.98
N ILE A 104 -0.21 20.52 6.49
CA ILE A 104 1.10 20.26 7.09
C ILE A 104 1.36 21.15 8.31
N THR A 105 1.08 22.46 8.22
CA THR A 105 1.42 23.42 9.28
C THR A 105 0.22 24.13 9.89
N GLY A 106 -0.99 23.89 9.40
CA GLY A 106 -2.21 24.62 9.75
C GLY A 106 -2.34 25.97 9.03
N VAL A 107 -1.35 26.34 8.20
CA VAL A 107 -1.33 27.63 7.48
C VAL A 107 -0.98 27.40 6.02
N GLU A 108 -1.84 27.83 5.10
CA GLU A 108 -1.64 27.73 3.67
C GLU A 108 -0.41 28.53 3.22
N GLY A 109 0.43 27.94 2.37
CA GLY A 109 1.68 28.53 1.87
C GLY A 109 2.84 28.50 2.85
N ARG A 110 2.65 28.07 4.10
CA ARG A 110 3.71 28.00 5.11
C ARG A 110 4.42 26.65 5.07
N ALA A 111 5.73 26.69 4.80
CA ALA A 111 6.59 25.53 4.89
C ALA A 111 6.75 25.06 6.36
N PRO A 112 6.89 23.74 6.62
CA PRO A 112 7.35 23.26 7.93
C PRO A 112 8.80 23.69 8.15
N GLY A 113 9.16 23.91 9.42
CA GLY A 113 10.53 24.26 9.80
C GLY A 113 11.48 23.05 9.80
N PHE A 114 12.73 23.32 10.18
CA PHE A 114 13.72 22.29 10.50
C PHE A 114 14.08 21.34 9.34
N GLY A 115 13.93 21.79 8.10
CA GLY A 115 14.24 20.98 6.92
C GLY A 115 13.33 19.76 6.73
N TYR A 116 12.16 19.74 7.35
CA TYR A 116 11.23 18.63 7.24
C TYR A 116 10.53 18.62 5.88
N ASP A 117 10.65 17.51 5.18
CA ASP A 117 9.93 17.20 3.94
C ASP A 117 9.03 15.98 4.18
N PRO A 118 7.71 16.19 4.31
CA PRO A 118 6.75 15.10 4.57
C PRO A 118 6.72 14.04 3.50
N LEU A 119 6.87 14.42 2.22
CA LEU A 119 6.84 13.45 1.10
C LEU A 119 8.12 12.61 1.08
N ALA A 120 9.29 13.23 1.23
CA ALA A 120 10.56 12.50 1.32
C ALA A 120 10.56 11.50 2.49
N PHE A 121 10.06 11.92 3.65
CA PHE A 121 9.91 11.06 4.81
C PHE A 121 8.97 9.88 4.56
N ALA A 122 7.83 10.11 3.93
CA ALA A 122 6.87 9.05 3.61
C ALA A 122 7.46 8.02 2.63
N ILE A 123 8.21 8.48 1.64
CA ILE A 123 8.90 7.61 0.67
C ILE A 123 9.89 6.69 1.38
N ASP A 124 10.73 7.25 2.25
CA ASP A 124 11.72 6.48 3.00
C ASP A 124 11.06 5.42 3.91
N GLU A 125 10.02 5.80 4.64
CA GLU A 125 9.29 4.87 5.52
C GLU A 125 8.53 3.77 4.75
N CYS A 126 7.97 4.06 3.57
CA CYS A 126 7.35 3.05 2.70
C CYS A 126 8.40 2.08 2.16
N HIS A 127 9.50 2.60 1.64
CA HIS A 127 10.56 1.78 1.05
C HIS A 127 11.26 0.88 2.07
N ARG A 128 11.46 1.35 3.31
CA ARG A 128 11.98 0.50 4.41
C ARG A 128 11.09 -0.71 4.71
N ARG A 129 9.80 -0.61 4.40
CA ARG A 129 8.81 -1.69 4.57
C ARG A 129 8.57 -2.51 3.30
N GLY A 130 9.32 -2.24 2.22
CA GLY A 130 9.14 -2.91 0.94
C GLY A 130 7.88 -2.49 0.18
N MET A 131 7.22 -1.41 0.58
CA MET A 131 6.02 -0.89 -0.06
C MET A 131 6.36 0.05 -1.21
N GLU A 132 5.56 0.04 -2.28
CA GLU A 132 5.53 1.11 -3.26
C GLU A 132 4.82 2.33 -2.70
N ILE A 133 5.26 3.52 -3.09
CA ILE A 133 4.56 4.77 -2.83
C ILE A 133 4.31 5.52 -4.11
N HIS A 134 3.03 5.80 -4.38
CA HIS A 134 2.58 6.57 -5.53
C HIS A 134 2.14 7.96 -5.07
N ALA A 135 2.62 9.00 -5.73
CA ALA A 135 2.14 10.34 -5.52
C ALA A 135 0.72 10.48 -6.08
N TRP A 136 -0.27 10.61 -5.20
CA TRP A 136 -1.65 10.87 -5.58
C TRP A 136 -1.85 12.36 -5.84
N ILE A 137 -2.26 12.69 -7.06
CA ILE A 137 -2.38 14.05 -7.59
C ILE A 137 -3.85 14.34 -7.92
N ALA A 138 -4.49 15.22 -7.16
CA ALA A 138 -5.78 15.79 -7.54
C ALA A 138 -5.56 16.82 -8.67
N THR A 139 -5.87 16.45 -9.91
CA THR A 139 -5.42 17.19 -11.11
C THR A 139 -6.22 18.47 -11.39
N ILE A 140 -7.49 18.35 -11.73
CA ILE A 140 -8.36 19.47 -12.18
C ILE A 140 -8.84 20.37 -11.04
N PRO A 141 -9.14 19.89 -9.83
CA PRO A 141 -9.54 20.76 -8.72
C PRO A 141 -8.40 21.67 -8.26
N VAL A 142 -8.73 22.95 -7.96
CA VAL A 142 -7.77 23.97 -7.51
C VAL A 142 -8.15 24.63 -6.18
N GLY A 143 -9.09 24.02 -5.44
CA GLY A 143 -9.54 24.50 -4.14
C GLY A 143 -10.74 25.44 -4.22
N MET A 144 -11.00 26.16 -3.15
CA MET A 144 -12.00 27.22 -3.13
C MET A 144 -11.41 28.50 -3.73
N LYS A 145 -12.27 29.39 -4.26
CA LYS A 145 -11.86 30.64 -4.94
C LYS A 145 -10.89 31.50 -4.11
N ASN A 146 -11.01 31.47 -2.81
CA ASN A 146 -10.19 32.25 -1.88
C ASN A 146 -8.91 31.56 -1.40
N THR A 147 -8.66 30.30 -1.76
CA THR A 147 -7.43 29.60 -1.39
C THR A 147 -6.22 30.17 -2.12
N LEU A 148 -5.05 30.09 -1.51
CA LEU A 148 -3.80 30.58 -2.09
C LEU A 148 -3.48 29.88 -3.42
N GLY A 149 -3.67 28.56 -3.45
CA GLY A 149 -3.49 27.77 -4.67
C GLY A 149 -4.37 28.26 -5.82
N CYS A 150 -5.70 28.40 -5.60
CA CYS A 150 -6.62 28.88 -6.63
C CYS A 150 -6.27 30.29 -7.11
N ARG A 151 -5.98 31.21 -6.19
CA ARG A 151 -5.57 32.59 -6.54
C ARG A 151 -4.28 32.62 -7.37
N THR A 152 -3.33 31.74 -7.05
CA THR A 152 -2.06 31.61 -7.79
C THR A 152 -2.32 31.14 -9.22
N ILE A 153 -3.20 30.15 -9.40
CA ILE A 153 -3.61 29.64 -10.72
C ILE A 153 -4.25 30.75 -11.56
N VAL A 154 -5.22 31.45 -10.98
CA VAL A 154 -5.92 32.56 -11.68
C VAL A 154 -4.94 33.69 -12.03
N LYS A 155 -4.04 34.07 -11.11
CA LYS A 155 -3.01 35.10 -11.38
C LYS A 155 -2.07 34.72 -12.54
N ARG A 156 -1.84 33.43 -12.75
CA ARG A 156 -1.04 32.91 -13.88
C ARG A 156 -1.80 32.86 -15.20
N GLY A 157 -3.08 33.27 -15.23
CA GLY A 157 -3.88 33.38 -16.44
C GLY A 157 -4.61 32.11 -16.86
N PHE A 158 -4.62 31.05 -16.03
CA PHE A 158 -5.38 29.83 -16.34
C PHE A 158 -6.89 30.08 -16.26
N ARG A 159 -7.62 29.46 -17.17
CA ARG A 159 -9.10 29.47 -17.12
C ARG A 159 -9.59 28.57 -15.98
N VAL A 160 -10.37 29.15 -15.07
CA VAL A 160 -10.93 28.49 -13.91
C VAL A 160 -12.43 28.69 -13.85
N ARG A 161 -13.18 27.62 -13.60
CA ARG A 161 -14.61 27.68 -13.28
C ARG A 161 -14.85 27.48 -11.81
N ASN A 162 -15.73 28.31 -11.24
CA ASN A 162 -16.08 28.30 -9.84
C ASN A 162 -17.48 27.69 -9.64
N TYR A 163 -17.56 26.74 -8.70
CA TYR A 163 -18.79 26.10 -8.24
C TYR A 163 -18.89 26.21 -6.71
N SER A 164 -20.05 25.91 -6.14
CA SER A 164 -20.22 25.86 -4.68
C SER A 164 -19.32 24.82 -4.00
N THR A 165 -18.95 23.76 -4.73
CA THR A 165 -18.09 22.66 -4.28
C THR A 165 -16.59 22.92 -4.44
N GLY A 166 -16.19 23.99 -5.14
CA GLY A 166 -14.80 24.34 -5.40
C GLY A 166 -14.58 24.97 -6.75
N SER A 167 -13.33 25.27 -7.03
CA SER A 167 -12.87 25.82 -8.32
C SER A 167 -12.08 24.76 -9.07
N TYR A 168 -12.18 24.79 -10.39
CA TYR A 168 -11.64 23.76 -11.27
C TYR A 168 -10.97 24.41 -12.48
N LEU A 169 -9.79 23.89 -12.86
CA LEU A 169 -9.18 24.20 -14.16
C LEU A 169 -10.15 23.86 -15.29
N ASP A 170 -10.17 24.66 -16.35
CA ASP A 170 -10.91 24.32 -17.57
C ASP A 170 -10.04 23.32 -18.39
N PRO A 171 -10.48 22.06 -18.58
CA PRO A 171 -9.67 21.10 -19.35
C PRO A 171 -9.46 21.51 -20.83
N ALA A 172 -10.29 22.40 -21.36
CA ALA A 172 -10.14 22.96 -22.71
C ALA A 172 -9.12 24.10 -22.77
N ASP A 173 -8.52 24.51 -21.66
CA ASP A 173 -7.44 25.50 -21.67
C ASP A 173 -6.15 24.86 -22.17
N PRO A 174 -5.56 25.32 -23.29
CA PRO A 174 -4.38 24.72 -23.89
C PRO A 174 -3.12 24.80 -23.01
N ALA A 175 -3.12 25.63 -21.97
CA ALA A 175 -2.01 25.73 -21.03
C ALA A 175 -2.04 24.64 -19.93
N VAL A 176 -3.20 24.02 -19.70
CA VAL A 176 -3.38 23.03 -18.61
C VAL A 176 -2.54 21.77 -18.78
N PRO A 177 -2.43 21.15 -19.98
CA PRO A 177 -1.59 19.97 -20.16
C PRO A 177 -0.13 20.21 -19.72
N GLY A 178 0.50 21.26 -20.21
CA GLY A 178 1.88 21.61 -19.86
C GLY A 178 2.05 22.00 -18.38
N TYR A 179 1.04 22.58 -17.77
CA TYR A 179 1.06 22.93 -16.34
C TYR A 179 1.07 21.68 -15.44
N LEU A 180 0.15 20.74 -15.67
CA LEU A 180 0.05 19.52 -14.89
C LEU A 180 1.23 18.58 -15.18
N ALA A 181 1.75 18.54 -16.39
CA ALA A 181 2.97 17.84 -16.74
C ALA A 181 4.17 18.33 -15.90
N ARG A 182 4.35 19.66 -15.81
CA ARG A 182 5.45 20.24 -14.98
C ARG A 182 5.34 19.87 -13.50
N ILE A 183 4.14 19.82 -12.91
CA ILE A 183 3.93 19.39 -11.52
C ILE A 183 4.35 17.94 -11.35
N CYS A 184 3.87 17.04 -12.22
CA CYS A 184 4.22 15.62 -12.17
C CYS A 184 5.72 15.40 -12.47
N GLY A 185 6.29 16.17 -13.39
CA GLY A 185 7.72 16.18 -13.68
C GLY A 185 8.56 16.65 -12.50
N GLU A 186 8.13 17.68 -11.76
CA GLU A 186 8.81 18.16 -10.55
C GLU A 186 8.91 17.06 -9.49
N ILE A 187 7.79 16.41 -9.17
CA ILE A 187 7.77 15.28 -8.21
C ILE A 187 8.68 14.15 -8.70
N THR A 188 8.59 13.80 -9.98
CA THR A 188 9.38 12.71 -10.55
C THR A 188 10.87 12.99 -10.50
N ARG A 189 11.33 14.22 -10.74
CA ARG A 189 12.74 14.60 -10.62
C ARG A 189 13.23 14.59 -9.19
N LYS A 190 12.47 15.20 -8.27
CA LYS A 190 12.89 15.42 -6.90
C LYS A 190 12.84 14.17 -6.02
N TYR A 191 11.93 13.22 -6.31
CA TYR A 191 11.63 12.12 -5.40
C TYR A 191 11.76 10.74 -6.03
N ASP A 192 12.11 9.75 -5.21
CA ASP A 192 12.18 8.33 -5.58
C ASP A 192 10.80 7.66 -5.42
N ILE A 193 9.77 8.23 -6.05
CA ILE A 193 8.44 7.64 -6.10
C ILE A 193 8.40 6.42 -7.01
N ASP A 194 7.52 5.47 -6.73
CA ASP A 194 7.29 4.29 -7.56
C ASP A 194 6.22 4.52 -8.62
N GLY A 195 5.32 5.49 -8.39
CA GLY A 195 4.26 5.82 -9.34
C GLY A 195 3.61 7.18 -9.09
N ILE A 196 2.77 7.57 -10.04
CA ILE A 196 1.86 8.71 -9.97
C ILE A 196 0.44 8.19 -10.16
N ASN A 197 -0.48 8.61 -9.28
CA ASN A 197 -1.91 8.33 -9.39
C ASN A 197 -2.67 9.63 -9.66
N LEU A 198 -3.25 9.74 -10.86
CA LEU A 198 -4.02 10.91 -11.29
C LEU A 198 -5.49 10.75 -10.85
N ASP A 199 -5.91 11.57 -9.92
CA ASP A 199 -7.30 11.68 -9.50
C ASP A 199 -7.94 12.94 -10.08
N TYR A 200 -9.26 12.91 -10.26
CA TYR A 200 -10.01 13.98 -10.92
C TYR A 200 -9.48 14.35 -12.32
N ILE A 201 -8.81 13.43 -13.01
CA ILE A 201 -8.38 13.61 -14.40
C ILE A 201 -9.60 13.46 -15.33
N ARG A 202 -10.49 14.43 -15.24
CA ARG A 202 -11.81 14.40 -15.88
C ARG A 202 -12.48 15.77 -15.86
N TYR A 203 -13.54 15.93 -16.63
CA TYR A 203 -14.46 17.03 -16.42
C TYR A 203 -15.18 16.87 -15.07
N PRO A 204 -15.32 17.94 -14.26
CA PRO A 204 -16.04 17.88 -12.98
C PRO A 204 -17.50 17.46 -13.15
N ASP A 205 -18.04 16.77 -12.15
CA ASP A 205 -19.39 16.18 -12.18
C ASP A 205 -20.50 17.22 -12.47
N GLY A 206 -20.34 18.46 -11.99
CA GLY A 206 -21.26 19.57 -12.23
C GLY A 206 -20.98 20.37 -13.49
N TRP A 207 -20.04 19.93 -14.34
CA TRP A 207 -19.76 20.65 -15.59
C TRP A 207 -20.94 20.57 -16.56
N PRO A 208 -21.33 21.68 -17.24
CA PRO A 208 -22.41 21.64 -18.20
C PRO A 208 -22.19 20.54 -19.26
N LEU A 209 -23.27 19.94 -19.72
CA LEU A 209 -23.20 18.99 -20.85
C LEU A 209 -22.59 19.66 -22.09
N PRO A 210 -22.01 18.90 -23.04
CA PRO A 210 -21.50 19.41 -24.27
C PRO A 210 -22.56 20.26 -25.03
N SER A 211 -22.20 21.45 -25.40
CA SER A 211 -23.13 22.40 -26.03
C SER A 211 -23.30 22.16 -27.53
N TYR A 212 -22.43 21.38 -28.14
CA TYR A 212 -22.29 21.18 -29.58
C TYR A 212 -22.07 22.49 -30.38
N ARG A 213 -21.67 23.54 -29.67
CA ARG A 213 -21.32 24.84 -30.24
C ARG A 213 -19.84 25.12 -30.07
N TYR A 214 -19.24 25.82 -31.00
CA TYR A 214 -17.83 26.23 -30.94
C TYR A 214 -16.86 25.06 -30.67
N GLY A 215 -17.18 23.85 -31.17
CA GLY A 215 -16.34 22.69 -31.02
C GLY A 215 -16.48 21.95 -29.67
N ASP A 216 -17.39 22.35 -28.79
CA ASP A 216 -17.64 21.66 -27.52
C ASP A 216 -18.50 20.40 -27.73
N THR A 217 -17.87 19.30 -28.11
CA THR A 217 -18.49 18.00 -28.34
C THR A 217 -17.95 16.97 -27.30
N PRO A 218 -18.63 15.84 -27.09
CA PRO A 218 -18.09 14.76 -26.25
C PRO A 218 -16.69 14.32 -26.68
N GLU A 219 -16.43 14.21 -27.98
CA GLU A 219 -15.15 13.82 -28.57
C GLU A 219 -14.06 14.85 -28.24
N ALA A 220 -14.34 16.13 -28.41
CA ALA A 220 -13.41 17.22 -28.09
C ALA A 220 -13.06 17.20 -26.59
N ARG A 221 -14.04 16.98 -25.71
CA ARG A 221 -13.80 16.90 -24.27
C ARG A 221 -12.91 15.71 -23.91
N ARG A 222 -13.13 14.53 -24.52
CA ARG A 222 -12.26 13.37 -24.35
C ARG A 222 -10.84 13.65 -24.84
N ALA A 223 -10.72 14.31 -25.99
CA ALA A 223 -9.42 14.73 -26.52
C ALA A 223 -8.69 15.71 -25.59
N HIS A 224 -9.38 16.66 -24.94
CA HIS A 224 -8.79 17.57 -23.96
C HIS A 224 -8.21 16.79 -22.76
N ILE A 225 -8.96 15.86 -22.18
CA ILE A 225 -8.47 15.06 -21.04
C ILE A 225 -7.31 14.16 -21.49
N THR A 226 -7.43 13.50 -22.63
CA THR A 226 -6.37 12.64 -23.17
C THR A 226 -5.09 13.44 -23.47
N ALA A 227 -5.19 14.69 -23.94
CA ALA A 227 -4.04 15.56 -24.12
C ALA A 227 -3.32 15.88 -22.80
N ILE A 228 -4.06 16.08 -21.70
CA ILE A 228 -3.48 16.26 -20.37
C ILE A 228 -2.77 15.00 -19.93
N VAL A 229 -3.40 13.84 -20.06
CA VAL A 229 -2.83 12.53 -19.70
C VAL A 229 -1.54 12.29 -20.47
N ARG A 230 -1.55 12.53 -21.78
CA ARG A 230 -0.38 12.34 -22.66
C ARG A 230 0.78 13.25 -22.26
N ALA A 231 0.51 14.52 -22.02
CA ALA A 231 1.54 15.48 -21.62
C ALA A 231 2.19 15.07 -20.27
N ILE A 232 1.41 14.60 -19.31
CA ILE A 232 1.93 14.10 -18.03
C ILE A 232 2.74 12.82 -18.25
N HIS A 233 2.21 11.87 -19.00
CA HIS A 233 2.89 10.62 -19.32
C HIS A 233 4.26 10.87 -19.94
N ASP A 234 4.32 11.69 -20.99
CA ASP A 234 5.54 11.94 -21.75
C ASP A 234 6.60 12.62 -20.87
N GLU A 235 6.22 13.60 -20.06
CA GLU A 235 7.11 14.25 -19.08
C GLU A 235 7.65 13.27 -18.04
N VAL A 236 6.79 12.48 -17.43
CA VAL A 236 7.18 11.53 -16.37
C VAL A 236 8.09 10.44 -16.93
N LYS A 237 7.72 9.84 -18.08
CA LYS A 237 8.48 8.75 -18.70
C LYS A 237 9.81 9.21 -19.28
N ALA A 238 9.92 10.46 -19.72
CA ALA A 238 11.21 11.05 -20.12
C ALA A 238 12.19 11.19 -18.95
N ILE A 239 11.69 11.44 -17.73
CA ILE A 239 12.54 11.60 -16.53
C ILE A 239 12.89 10.25 -15.91
N LYS A 240 11.86 9.43 -15.63
CA LYS A 240 12.00 8.10 -15.00
C LYS A 240 11.03 7.11 -15.65
N PRO A 241 11.44 6.37 -16.67
CA PRO A 241 10.54 5.53 -17.46
C PRO A 241 9.88 4.41 -16.64
N TRP A 242 10.45 4.04 -15.50
CA TRP A 242 9.91 3.01 -14.59
C TRP A 242 8.81 3.52 -13.65
N VAL A 243 8.64 4.85 -13.47
CA VAL A 243 7.59 5.39 -12.63
C VAL A 243 6.23 5.03 -13.24
N LYS A 244 5.41 4.31 -12.47
CA LYS A 244 4.10 3.84 -12.92
C LYS A 244 3.14 4.99 -13.10
N MET A 245 2.50 5.06 -14.27
CA MET A 245 1.40 5.98 -14.51
C MET A 245 0.08 5.29 -14.19
N SER A 246 -0.74 5.89 -13.36
CA SER A 246 -2.07 5.39 -13.03
C SER A 246 -3.09 6.51 -12.87
N CYS A 247 -4.37 6.18 -12.96
CA CYS A 247 -5.44 7.09 -12.58
C CYS A 247 -6.57 6.37 -11.85
N SER A 248 -7.44 7.17 -11.21
CA SER A 248 -8.63 6.71 -10.49
C SER A 248 -9.89 7.11 -11.27
N PRO A 249 -10.29 6.34 -12.30
CA PRO A 249 -11.49 6.67 -13.08
C PRO A 249 -12.77 6.35 -12.30
N ILE A 250 -13.90 6.87 -12.77
CA ILE A 250 -15.23 6.44 -12.33
C ILE A 250 -15.35 4.93 -12.53
N GLY A 251 -15.93 4.24 -11.56
CA GLY A 251 -15.96 2.78 -11.51
C GLY A 251 -16.61 2.11 -12.72
N LYS A 252 -17.58 2.75 -13.36
CA LYS A 252 -18.17 2.30 -14.64
C LYS A 252 -17.45 3.01 -15.78
N TYR A 253 -16.89 2.25 -16.72
CA TYR A 253 -16.27 2.88 -17.90
C TYR A 253 -17.31 3.48 -18.83
N SER A 254 -18.28 2.68 -19.27
CA SER A 254 -19.41 3.07 -20.11
C SER A 254 -20.66 2.29 -19.69
N ASP A 255 -21.81 2.62 -20.26
CA ASP A 255 -23.03 1.84 -20.06
C ASP A 255 -22.92 0.48 -20.77
N LEU A 256 -23.25 -0.60 -20.07
CA LEU A 256 -23.28 -1.94 -20.60
C LEU A 256 -24.70 -2.27 -21.10
N SER A 257 -24.84 -2.73 -22.35
CA SER A 257 -26.14 -2.94 -23.00
C SER A 257 -27.03 -3.94 -22.28
N ARG A 258 -26.43 -4.97 -21.67
CA ARG A 258 -27.15 -6.08 -20.99
C ARG A 258 -27.62 -5.75 -19.57
N TYR A 259 -27.25 -4.57 -19.03
CA TYR A 259 -27.53 -4.24 -17.63
C TYR A 259 -28.31 -2.95 -17.50
N SER A 260 -29.16 -2.89 -16.48
CA SER A 260 -30.02 -1.73 -16.20
C SER A 260 -29.27 -0.52 -15.65
N SER A 261 -28.07 -0.75 -15.08
CA SER A 261 -27.25 0.33 -14.51
C SER A 261 -26.71 1.25 -15.61
N LYS A 262 -27.34 2.41 -15.76
CA LYS A 262 -27.03 3.42 -16.78
C LYS A 262 -26.55 4.72 -16.13
N ASN A 263 -26.14 5.67 -16.94
CA ASN A 263 -25.92 7.09 -16.69
C ASN A 263 -24.51 7.48 -16.28
N PHE A 264 -24.18 7.48 -14.97
CA PHE A 264 -22.91 8.05 -14.49
C PHE A 264 -21.74 7.10 -14.75
N ASN A 265 -20.97 7.39 -15.80
CA ASN A 265 -19.82 6.60 -16.21
C ASN A 265 -18.62 7.50 -16.57
N ALA A 266 -17.43 6.87 -16.70
CA ALA A 266 -16.17 7.56 -16.95
C ALA A 266 -16.13 8.23 -18.34
N ARG A 267 -16.43 7.45 -19.39
CA ARG A 267 -16.24 7.86 -20.77
C ARG A 267 -17.22 8.95 -21.21
N ASP A 268 -18.51 8.72 -20.98
CA ASP A 268 -19.55 9.56 -21.61
C ASP A 268 -19.94 10.75 -20.73
N ARG A 269 -19.82 10.64 -19.41
CA ARG A 269 -20.25 11.70 -18.48
C ARG A 269 -19.15 12.66 -18.09
N VAL A 270 -17.92 12.17 -17.96
CA VAL A 270 -16.79 12.96 -17.45
C VAL A 270 -15.56 12.90 -18.34
N ALA A 271 -15.70 12.34 -19.55
CA ALA A 271 -14.68 12.33 -20.61
C ALA A 271 -13.37 11.58 -20.24
N GLN A 272 -13.45 10.53 -19.42
CA GLN A 272 -12.31 9.67 -19.07
C GLN A 272 -12.25 8.46 -20.01
N GLU A 273 -11.34 8.46 -20.98
CA GLU A 273 -11.10 7.31 -21.88
C GLU A 273 -10.09 6.33 -21.29
N ALA A 274 -10.29 5.93 -20.03
CA ALA A 274 -9.29 5.19 -19.26
C ALA A 274 -8.92 3.83 -19.86
N GLN A 275 -9.86 3.11 -20.51
CA GLN A 275 -9.53 1.87 -21.21
C GLN A 275 -8.66 2.13 -22.44
N GLU A 276 -8.90 3.23 -23.19
CA GLU A 276 -8.05 3.62 -24.31
C GLU A 276 -6.64 4.01 -23.84
N TRP A 277 -6.53 4.70 -22.68
CA TRP A 277 -5.21 5.04 -22.11
C TRP A 277 -4.41 3.81 -21.73
N LEU A 278 -5.06 2.71 -21.28
CA LEU A 278 -4.39 1.41 -21.11
C LEU A 278 -3.94 0.83 -22.46
N ARG A 279 -4.83 0.84 -23.46
CA ARG A 279 -4.55 0.31 -24.80
C ARG A 279 -3.37 1.03 -25.46
N GLU A 280 -3.35 2.35 -25.39
CA GLU A 280 -2.28 3.19 -25.94
C GLU A 280 -0.98 3.15 -25.12
N GLY A 281 -1.05 2.67 -23.88
CA GLY A 281 0.10 2.61 -23.00
C GLY A 281 0.39 3.89 -22.20
N LEU A 282 -0.54 4.83 -22.20
CA LEU A 282 -0.44 6.04 -21.39
C LEU A 282 -0.61 5.79 -19.90
N MET A 283 -1.27 4.69 -19.53
CA MET A 283 -1.40 4.22 -18.16
C MET A 283 -0.81 2.82 -18.01
N ASP A 284 -0.09 2.59 -16.93
CA ASP A 284 0.43 1.28 -16.53
C ASP A 284 -0.57 0.54 -15.65
N GLN A 285 -1.37 1.29 -14.88
CA GLN A 285 -2.36 0.76 -13.95
C GLN A 285 -3.61 1.65 -13.93
N LEU A 286 -4.76 1.06 -13.56
CA LEU A 286 -5.97 1.80 -13.22
C LEU A 286 -6.48 1.40 -11.85
N TYR A 287 -7.10 2.37 -11.17
CA TYR A 287 -7.80 2.20 -9.89
C TYR A 287 -9.26 2.65 -10.03
N PRO A 288 -10.11 1.92 -10.78
CA PRO A 288 -11.52 2.30 -10.94
C PRO A 288 -12.21 2.41 -9.59
N MET A 289 -12.85 3.54 -9.31
CA MET A 289 -13.58 3.81 -8.07
C MET A 289 -14.90 3.01 -8.04
N GLN A 290 -14.81 1.73 -7.73
CA GLN A 290 -15.92 0.77 -7.72
C GLN A 290 -16.76 0.88 -6.44
N TYR A 291 -17.24 2.09 -6.14
CA TYR A 291 -17.99 2.40 -4.92
C TYR A 291 -19.47 2.03 -5.08
N PHE A 292 -19.73 0.81 -5.52
CA PHE A 292 -21.04 0.27 -5.85
C PHE A 292 -21.22 -1.15 -5.28
N ARG A 293 -22.44 -1.72 -5.40
CA ARG A 293 -22.78 -3.11 -5.01
C ARG A 293 -23.57 -3.82 -6.11
N GLY A 294 -23.57 -5.16 -6.08
CA GLY A 294 -24.41 -6.00 -6.92
C GLY A 294 -24.20 -5.74 -8.42
N GLU A 295 -25.29 -5.52 -9.15
CA GLU A 295 -25.29 -5.26 -10.59
C GLU A 295 -24.57 -3.95 -10.98
N ASN A 296 -24.40 -3.04 -10.04
CA ASN A 296 -23.63 -1.82 -10.27
C ASN A 296 -22.11 -2.04 -10.09
N TYR A 297 -21.70 -3.21 -9.59
CA TYR A 297 -20.30 -3.55 -9.32
C TYR A 297 -19.79 -4.66 -10.23
N PHE A 298 -20.34 -5.88 -10.12
CA PHE A 298 -19.74 -7.07 -10.71
C PHE A 298 -19.62 -7.06 -12.24
N PRO A 299 -20.63 -6.61 -13.01
CA PRO A 299 -20.48 -6.53 -14.46
C PRO A 299 -19.39 -5.54 -14.89
N PHE A 300 -19.21 -4.45 -14.15
CA PHE A 300 -18.26 -3.39 -14.49
C PHE A 300 -16.83 -3.76 -14.13
N ILE A 301 -16.58 -4.55 -13.07
CA ILE A 301 -15.22 -5.08 -12.86
C ILE A 301 -14.84 -6.11 -13.93
N ALA A 302 -15.79 -6.89 -14.42
CA ALA A 302 -15.56 -7.81 -15.54
C ALA A 302 -15.18 -7.02 -16.81
N ASP A 303 -15.93 -5.95 -17.14
CA ASP A 303 -15.61 -5.05 -18.25
C ASP A 303 -14.19 -4.45 -18.14
N TRP A 304 -13.77 -4.03 -16.95
CA TRP A 304 -12.40 -3.56 -16.72
C TRP A 304 -11.35 -4.65 -16.96
N VAL A 305 -11.62 -5.90 -16.56
CA VAL A 305 -10.69 -7.02 -16.77
C VAL A 305 -10.58 -7.39 -18.24
N GLU A 306 -11.70 -7.43 -18.96
CA GLU A 306 -11.74 -7.74 -20.39
C GLU A 306 -10.95 -6.71 -21.21
N ASN A 307 -10.96 -5.45 -20.78
CA ASN A 307 -10.32 -4.32 -21.47
C ASN A 307 -9.03 -3.83 -20.78
N ARG A 308 -8.29 -4.71 -20.06
CA ARG A 308 -7.06 -4.30 -19.36
C ARG A 308 -5.79 -4.31 -20.22
N TYR A 309 -5.82 -4.88 -21.41
CA TYR A 309 -4.70 -4.90 -22.36
C TYR A 309 -3.35 -5.36 -21.74
N SER A 310 -3.40 -6.41 -20.94
CA SER A 310 -2.25 -6.96 -20.18
C SER A 310 -1.61 -5.97 -19.20
N ARG A 311 -2.38 -5.02 -18.69
CA ARG A 311 -1.97 -4.08 -17.64
C ARG A 311 -2.70 -4.37 -16.33
N ASP A 312 -2.28 -3.73 -15.28
CA ASP A 312 -2.84 -3.94 -13.95
C ASP A 312 -4.10 -3.09 -13.74
N VAL A 313 -5.17 -3.73 -13.30
CA VAL A 313 -6.40 -3.05 -12.87
C VAL A 313 -6.70 -3.43 -11.43
N VAL A 314 -6.79 -2.44 -10.58
CA VAL A 314 -6.94 -2.55 -9.14
C VAL A 314 -8.31 -2.04 -8.72
N THR A 315 -9.13 -2.89 -8.17
CA THR A 315 -10.47 -2.48 -7.74
C THR A 315 -10.40 -1.48 -6.59
N GLY A 316 -10.90 -0.26 -6.81
CA GLY A 316 -11.10 0.72 -5.75
C GLY A 316 -12.33 0.36 -4.91
N LEU A 317 -12.12 0.08 -3.63
CA LEU A 317 -13.16 -0.31 -2.68
C LEU A 317 -13.64 0.88 -1.86
N GLY A 318 -14.95 1.11 -1.84
CA GLY A 318 -15.57 2.15 -1.02
C GLY A 318 -15.66 1.75 0.45
N THR A 319 -14.52 1.53 1.11
CA THR A 319 -14.44 1.05 2.51
C THR A 319 -15.16 1.97 3.49
N TYR A 320 -15.27 3.25 3.16
CA TYR A 320 -16.02 4.23 3.96
C TYR A 320 -17.51 3.91 4.09
N PHE A 321 -18.09 3.14 3.15
CA PHE A 321 -19.49 2.72 3.23
C PHE A 321 -19.77 1.70 4.34
N LEU A 322 -18.74 1.11 4.94
CA LEU A 322 -18.90 0.29 6.15
C LEU A 322 -19.26 1.15 7.38
N ASP A 323 -18.93 2.44 7.36
CA ASP A 323 -19.36 3.37 8.42
C ASP A 323 -20.87 3.61 8.30
N PRO A 324 -21.68 3.39 9.38
CA PRO A 324 -23.12 3.61 9.37
C PRO A 324 -23.55 5.03 8.96
N ARG A 325 -22.68 6.03 9.19
CA ARG A 325 -22.93 7.43 8.80
C ARG A 325 -22.74 7.70 7.32
N GLN A 326 -22.08 6.78 6.57
CA GLN A 326 -21.75 6.96 5.15
C GLN A 326 -22.63 6.11 4.23
N GLY A 327 -22.85 4.84 4.54
CA GLY A 327 -23.61 3.96 3.66
C GLY A 327 -24.13 2.70 4.32
N ASN A 328 -23.60 2.38 5.50
CA ASN A 328 -24.00 1.22 6.30
C ASN A 328 -24.02 -0.11 5.51
N TRP A 329 -23.01 -0.33 4.66
CA TRP A 329 -22.84 -1.60 3.96
C TRP A 329 -22.43 -2.68 4.95
N ARG A 330 -22.76 -3.93 4.64
CA ARG A 330 -22.31 -5.08 5.42
C ARG A 330 -20.87 -5.43 5.06
N LEU A 331 -20.11 -5.94 6.02
CA LEU A 331 -18.77 -6.46 5.77
C LEU A 331 -18.78 -7.52 4.64
N SER A 332 -19.82 -8.36 4.58
CA SER A 332 -19.98 -9.37 3.53
C SER A 332 -20.07 -8.80 2.11
N ASP A 333 -20.60 -7.58 1.94
CA ASP A 333 -20.59 -6.91 0.63
C ASP A 333 -19.17 -6.66 0.17
N MET A 334 -18.33 -6.12 1.07
CA MET A 334 -16.93 -5.78 0.81
C MET A 334 -16.06 -7.03 0.60
N THR A 335 -16.18 -8.02 1.49
CA THR A 335 -15.38 -9.24 1.40
C THR A 335 -15.68 -10.03 0.14
N ARG A 336 -16.95 -10.07 -0.29
CA ARG A 336 -17.35 -10.67 -1.57
C ARG A 336 -16.69 -9.95 -2.76
N GLN A 337 -16.64 -8.62 -2.74
CA GLN A 337 -15.95 -7.84 -3.76
C GLN A 337 -14.46 -8.20 -3.83
N MET A 338 -13.80 -8.32 -2.69
CA MET A 338 -12.38 -8.68 -2.61
C MET A 338 -12.11 -10.09 -3.15
N TYR A 339 -12.93 -11.08 -2.77
CA TYR A 339 -12.81 -12.45 -3.29
C TYR A 339 -12.99 -12.50 -4.81
N VAL A 340 -14.02 -11.84 -5.34
CA VAL A 340 -14.29 -11.83 -6.78
C VAL A 340 -13.19 -11.11 -7.54
N SER A 341 -12.72 -9.96 -7.05
CA SER A 341 -11.62 -9.21 -7.68
C SER A 341 -10.35 -10.06 -7.77
N ARG A 342 -9.95 -10.72 -6.68
CA ARG A 342 -8.78 -11.62 -6.68
C ARG A 342 -8.96 -12.80 -7.63
N SER A 343 -10.15 -13.39 -7.71
CA SER A 343 -10.43 -14.50 -8.64
C SER A 343 -10.32 -14.09 -10.11
N LEU A 344 -10.55 -12.81 -10.42
CA LEU A 344 -10.35 -12.20 -11.73
C LEU A 344 -8.91 -11.74 -11.99
N GLY A 345 -8.00 -11.98 -11.05
CA GLY A 345 -6.60 -11.54 -11.13
C GLY A 345 -6.43 -10.04 -11.00
N MET A 346 -7.33 -9.37 -10.28
CA MET A 346 -7.24 -7.95 -9.93
C MET A 346 -6.67 -7.79 -8.52
N GLY A 347 -5.95 -6.71 -8.30
CA GLY A 347 -5.68 -6.18 -6.97
C GLY A 347 -6.87 -5.43 -6.38
N HIS A 348 -6.70 -4.90 -5.18
CA HIS A 348 -7.68 -4.05 -4.53
C HIS A 348 -7.02 -2.86 -3.82
N ALA A 349 -7.80 -1.78 -3.66
CA ALA A 349 -7.35 -0.56 -3.01
C ALA A 349 -8.47 0.01 -2.13
N HIS A 350 -8.19 0.21 -0.85
CA HIS A 350 -9.17 0.75 0.11
C HIS A 350 -9.26 2.27 0.04
N PHE A 351 -10.44 2.80 -0.17
CA PHE A 351 -10.73 4.21 0.02
C PHE A 351 -11.52 4.40 1.30
N ARG A 352 -10.90 4.89 2.36
CA ARG A 352 -9.53 5.38 2.53
C ARG A 352 -8.90 4.82 3.82
N SER A 353 -7.67 5.20 4.12
CA SER A 353 -6.88 4.71 5.25
C SER A 353 -7.64 4.63 6.58
N TYR A 354 -8.29 5.71 7.01
CA TYR A 354 -9.02 5.76 8.28
C TYR A 354 -10.03 4.62 8.43
N PHE A 355 -10.83 4.35 7.39
CA PHE A 355 -11.88 3.33 7.48
C PHE A 355 -11.33 1.90 7.49
N LEU A 356 -10.15 1.66 6.91
CA LEU A 356 -9.44 0.40 7.03
C LEU A 356 -8.81 0.27 8.43
N THR A 357 -7.97 1.22 8.83
CA THR A 357 -7.17 1.12 10.06
C THR A 357 -7.98 1.22 11.34
N SER A 358 -9.16 1.88 11.29
CA SER A 358 -10.12 1.88 12.39
C SER A 358 -10.95 0.59 12.49
N ASN A 359 -10.66 -0.39 11.63
CA ASN A 359 -11.29 -1.71 11.61
C ASN A 359 -12.82 -1.68 11.53
N GLN A 360 -13.37 -0.82 10.66
CA GLN A 360 -14.83 -0.70 10.51
C GLN A 360 -15.47 -2.06 10.21
N GLN A 361 -16.39 -2.49 11.07
CA GLN A 361 -17.04 -3.81 11.02
C GLN A 361 -16.07 -5.01 10.92
N GLY A 362 -14.79 -4.88 11.26
CA GLY A 362 -13.79 -5.96 11.19
C GLY A 362 -13.10 -6.09 9.83
N ILE A 363 -13.13 -5.07 8.97
CA ILE A 363 -12.50 -5.11 7.65
C ILE A 363 -10.97 -5.25 7.74
N TYR A 364 -10.32 -4.62 8.72
CA TYR A 364 -8.87 -4.74 8.89
C TYR A 364 -8.46 -6.15 9.31
N ASP A 365 -9.20 -6.75 10.25
CA ASP A 365 -8.95 -8.14 10.66
C ASP A 365 -9.20 -9.11 9.51
N PHE A 366 -10.20 -8.84 8.67
CA PHE A 366 -10.42 -9.61 7.46
C PHE A 366 -9.24 -9.44 6.49
N GLU A 367 -8.77 -8.21 6.24
CA GLU A 367 -7.64 -7.92 5.34
C GLU A 367 -6.38 -8.69 5.76
N CYS A 368 -6.06 -8.70 7.06
CA CYS A 368 -4.93 -9.46 7.60
C CYS A 368 -5.03 -10.98 7.33
N ARG A 369 -6.23 -11.55 7.40
CA ARG A 369 -6.45 -12.98 7.09
C ARG A 369 -6.48 -13.25 5.58
N PHE A 370 -7.12 -12.38 4.82
CA PHE A 370 -7.24 -12.47 3.38
C PHE A 370 -5.88 -12.40 2.67
N ASN A 371 -4.97 -11.58 3.18
CA ASN A 371 -3.59 -11.46 2.72
C ASN A 371 -2.64 -12.26 3.63
N SER A 372 -2.78 -13.57 3.68
CA SER A 372 -2.01 -14.44 4.58
C SER A 372 -0.52 -14.56 4.21
N SER A 373 -0.08 -14.03 3.07
CA SER A 373 1.32 -13.96 2.64
C SER A 373 1.62 -12.61 1.97
N LEU A 374 2.90 -12.24 1.92
CA LEU A 374 3.34 -11.10 1.12
C LEU A 374 3.03 -11.31 -0.36
N ALA A 375 2.87 -10.20 -1.08
CA ALA A 375 2.79 -10.18 -2.53
C ALA A 375 3.66 -9.06 -3.10
N LEU A 376 4.27 -9.32 -4.25
CA LEU A 376 4.94 -8.29 -5.04
C LEU A 376 3.89 -7.51 -5.86
N PRO A 377 4.07 -6.21 -6.08
CA PRO A 377 3.30 -5.52 -7.10
C PRO A 377 3.51 -6.16 -8.48
N PRO A 378 2.51 -6.08 -9.38
CA PRO A 378 2.65 -6.58 -10.75
C PRO A 378 3.77 -5.88 -11.52
N VAL A 379 4.37 -6.62 -12.45
CA VAL A 379 5.41 -6.11 -13.37
C VAL A 379 4.79 -5.10 -14.32
N THR A 380 5.46 -3.96 -14.50
CA THR A 380 5.15 -3.02 -15.57
C THR A 380 5.95 -3.32 -16.83
N LYS A 381 5.42 -2.91 -18.00
CA LYS A 381 6.15 -3.11 -19.26
C LYS A 381 7.43 -2.26 -19.26
N GLY A 382 8.56 -2.88 -19.56
CA GLY A 382 9.86 -2.23 -19.63
C GLY A 382 10.95 -3.01 -18.89
N GLY A 383 12.11 -2.40 -18.78
CA GLY A 383 13.29 -3.00 -18.16
C GLY A 383 14.03 -3.97 -19.06
N ARG A 384 15.04 -4.60 -18.48
CA ARG A 384 15.89 -5.61 -19.13
C ARG A 384 15.93 -6.86 -18.26
N ALA A 385 16.50 -7.93 -18.77
CA ALA A 385 16.78 -9.10 -17.96
C ALA A 385 17.62 -8.72 -16.72
N VAL A 386 17.17 -9.17 -15.56
CA VAL A 386 17.80 -8.85 -14.26
C VAL A 386 18.84 -9.92 -13.97
N SER A 387 20.06 -9.49 -13.66
CA SER A 387 21.15 -10.41 -13.33
C SER A 387 20.89 -11.10 -11.98
N ILE A 388 21.24 -12.37 -11.91
CA ILE A 388 21.18 -13.15 -10.66
C ILE A 388 22.19 -12.55 -9.68
N PRO A 389 21.83 -12.33 -8.40
CA PRO A 389 22.81 -11.97 -7.40
C PRO A 389 23.83 -13.11 -7.20
N THR A 390 24.99 -12.79 -6.70
CA THR A 390 26.05 -13.78 -6.45
C THR A 390 26.45 -13.75 -4.97
N THR A 391 27.13 -14.78 -4.52
CA THR A 391 27.79 -14.77 -3.21
C THR A 391 29.15 -14.08 -3.29
N GLU A 392 29.73 -13.72 -2.16
CA GLU A 392 31.13 -13.31 -2.08
C GLU A 392 32.02 -14.54 -2.37
N SER A 393 33.19 -14.28 -2.97
CA SER A 393 34.15 -15.34 -3.20
C SER A 393 34.48 -16.08 -1.89
N MET A 394 34.27 -17.40 -1.87
CA MET A 394 34.45 -18.27 -0.70
C MET A 394 33.52 -18.06 0.51
N SER A 395 32.50 -17.23 0.40
CA SER A 395 31.50 -17.06 1.46
C SER A 395 30.14 -17.64 1.04
N PRO A 396 29.48 -18.45 1.88
CA PRO A 396 28.15 -18.98 1.55
C PRO A 396 27.09 -17.86 1.57
N LEU A 397 25.96 -18.08 0.89
CA LEU A 397 24.80 -17.19 0.96
C LEU A 397 24.32 -16.97 2.39
N VAL A 398 24.37 -18.04 3.20
CA VAL A 398 23.94 -18.03 4.60
C VAL A 398 25.11 -18.44 5.49
N GLU A 399 25.48 -17.53 6.38
CA GLU A 399 26.49 -17.77 7.41
C GLU A 399 25.80 -17.86 8.76
N TYR A 400 26.02 -18.99 9.45
CA TYR A 400 25.47 -19.24 10.78
C TYR A 400 26.50 -18.86 11.84
N ALA A 401 26.13 -17.98 12.75
CA ALA A 401 26.93 -17.67 13.92
C ALA A 401 26.47 -18.53 15.09
N SER A 402 27.39 -19.22 15.75
CA SER A 402 27.11 -20.23 16.77
C SER A 402 26.29 -19.76 17.99
N GLU A 403 26.22 -18.45 18.24
CA GLU A 403 25.52 -17.87 19.38
C GLU A 403 24.54 -16.73 19.02
N HIS A 404 24.53 -16.24 17.78
CA HIS A 404 23.88 -14.97 17.44
C HIS A 404 23.02 -15.01 16.16
N GLY A 405 22.49 -16.18 15.79
CA GLY A 405 21.61 -16.31 14.64
C GLY A 405 22.34 -16.56 13.33
N MET A 406 21.78 -16.07 12.23
CA MET A 406 22.36 -16.21 10.90
C MET A 406 22.39 -14.88 10.16
N THR A 407 23.35 -14.77 9.25
CA THR A 407 23.46 -13.63 8.35
C THR A 407 23.44 -14.11 6.90
N MET A 408 22.55 -13.54 6.11
CA MET A 408 22.57 -13.70 4.67
C MET A 408 23.35 -12.55 4.04
N ARG A 409 24.25 -12.87 3.08
CA ARG A 409 25.02 -11.90 2.31
C ARG A 409 25.02 -12.28 0.84
N TRP A 410 24.86 -11.26 -0.01
CA TRP A 410 24.94 -11.42 -1.46
C TRP A 410 25.54 -10.18 -2.11
N LYS A 411 26.00 -10.31 -3.34
CA LYS A 411 26.47 -9.22 -4.20
C LYS A 411 25.49 -8.98 -5.34
N GLY A 412 25.33 -7.73 -5.71
CA GLY A 412 24.52 -7.29 -6.82
C GLY A 412 24.25 -5.78 -6.76
N ASN A 413 23.86 -5.21 -7.87
CA ASN A 413 23.57 -3.78 -8.02
C ASN A 413 22.10 -3.50 -8.33
N ALA A 414 21.22 -4.47 -8.03
CA ALA A 414 19.79 -4.28 -8.23
C ALA A 414 19.22 -3.28 -7.21
N PRO A 415 18.21 -2.48 -7.58
CA PRO A 415 17.56 -1.57 -6.67
C PRO A 415 16.83 -2.28 -5.53
N TYR A 416 16.39 -3.52 -5.76
CA TYR A 416 15.66 -4.33 -4.80
C TYR A 416 16.08 -5.79 -4.86
N TYR A 417 15.87 -6.48 -3.73
CA TYR A 417 15.99 -7.92 -3.60
C TYR A 417 14.75 -8.50 -2.95
N ASN A 418 14.33 -9.70 -3.37
CA ASN A 418 13.31 -10.47 -2.68
C ASN A 418 13.97 -11.66 -2.01
N ILE A 419 13.62 -11.89 -0.75
CA ILE A 419 14.16 -12.99 0.04
C ILE A 419 13.05 -14.01 0.25
N TYR A 420 13.36 -15.26 -0.01
CA TYR A 420 12.46 -16.39 0.11
C TYR A 420 12.99 -17.39 1.12
N ALA A 421 12.09 -18.09 1.80
CA ALA A 421 12.42 -19.20 2.69
C ALA A 421 11.44 -20.35 2.50
N SER A 422 11.93 -21.60 2.58
CA SER A 422 11.13 -22.81 2.47
C SER A 422 11.78 -23.96 3.24
N ARG A 423 10.98 -24.93 3.68
CA ARG A 423 11.48 -26.20 4.22
C ARG A 423 11.91 -27.18 3.12
N SER A 424 11.63 -26.88 1.85
CA SER A 424 12.00 -27.70 0.69
C SER A 424 13.06 -27.00 -0.14
N TYR A 425 14.05 -27.78 -0.63
CA TYR A 425 15.05 -27.33 -1.58
C TYR A 425 14.80 -28.01 -2.95
N PRO A 426 14.91 -27.28 -4.06
CA PRO A 426 15.10 -25.83 -4.17
C PRO A 426 13.88 -25.04 -3.68
N VAL A 427 14.11 -23.80 -3.21
CA VAL A 427 13.04 -22.91 -2.77
C VAL A 427 12.22 -22.48 -3.98
N ASP A 428 10.93 -22.81 -4.01
CA ASP A 428 10.05 -22.37 -5.08
C ASP A 428 9.68 -20.89 -4.89
N ILE A 429 10.35 -20.03 -5.67
CA ILE A 429 10.12 -18.58 -5.66
C ILE A 429 8.78 -18.16 -6.30
N ARG A 430 8.06 -19.09 -6.93
CA ARG A 430 6.71 -18.81 -7.50
C ARG A 430 5.63 -18.90 -6.42
N ASN A 431 5.88 -19.64 -5.36
CA ASN A 431 4.97 -19.77 -4.23
C ASN A 431 5.03 -18.52 -3.34
N ALA A 432 3.93 -17.76 -3.29
CA ALA A 432 3.82 -16.55 -2.46
C ALA A 432 4.13 -16.78 -0.98
N ARG A 433 3.82 -17.97 -0.45
CA ARG A 433 4.06 -18.31 0.97
C ARG A 433 5.54 -18.40 1.33
N ASN A 434 6.41 -18.56 0.33
CA ASN A 434 7.85 -18.61 0.52
C ASN A 434 8.47 -17.20 0.54
N LEU A 435 7.76 -16.16 0.12
CA LEU A 435 8.26 -14.78 0.12
C LEU A 435 8.32 -14.25 1.55
N LEU A 436 9.53 -14.03 2.04
CA LEU A 436 9.82 -13.57 3.40
C LEU A 436 10.01 -12.05 3.47
N TYR A 437 10.73 -11.48 2.50
CA TYR A 437 10.90 -10.03 2.32
C TYR A 437 10.69 -9.66 0.86
N ALA A 438 9.90 -8.63 0.65
CA ALA A 438 9.64 -8.03 -0.66
C ALA A 438 10.41 -6.71 -0.78
N ARG A 439 11.03 -6.47 -1.95
CA ARG A 439 11.66 -5.19 -2.31
C ARG A 439 12.69 -4.71 -1.26
N PHE A 440 13.42 -5.62 -0.66
CA PHE A 440 14.45 -5.30 0.31
C PHE A 440 15.57 -4.46 -0.34
N ARG A 441 16.01 -3.41 0.36
CA ARG A 441 17.12 -2.55 -0.08
C ARG A 441 18.35 -2.87 0.76
N GLY A 442 19.36 -3.41 0.14
CA GLY A 442 20.62 -3.80 0.76
C GLY A 442 21.07 -5.19 0.34
N ASN A 443 22.27 -5.55 0.72
CA ASN A 443 22.95 -6.78 0.32
C ASN A 443 23.24 -7.71 1.52
N GLN A 444 22.69 -7.40 2.66
CA GLN A 444 22.85 -8.17 3.89
C GLN A 444 21.59 -8.15 4.71
N LEU A 445 21.22 -9.31 5.27
CA LEU A 445 20.11 -9.47 6.20
C LEU A 445 20.53 -10.35 7.35
N HIS A 446 20.29 -9.89 8.58
CA HIS A 446 20.60 -10.62 9.80
C HIS A 446 19.31 -11.14 10.43
N PHE A 447 19.33 -12.43 10.80
CA PHE A 447 18.28 -13.07 11.58
C PHE A 447 18.87 -13.47 12.94
N SER A 448 18.24 -13.02 13.99
CA SER A 448 18.63 -13.33 15.37
C SER A 448 18.34 -14.77 15.80
N ASN A 449 17.62 -15.53 14.97
CA ASN A 449 17.28 -16.92 15.20
C ASN A 449 17.46 -17.75 13.94
N VAL A 450 18.00 -18.95 14.13
CA VAL A 450 18.06 -19.96 13.09
C VAL A 450 16.83 -20.85 13.23
N ASN A 451 15.90 -20.75 12.28
CA ASN A 451 14.88 -21.77 12.11
C ASN A 451 15.52 -22.98 11.43
N GLU A 452 15.76 -24.03 12.18
CA GLU A 452 16.28 -25.28 11.64
C GLU A 452 15.40 -25.80 10.49
N GLY A 453 16.01 -26.23 9.41
CA GLY A 453 15.30 -26.82 8.28
C GLY A 453 14.75 -25.83 7.27
N LEU A 454 15.17 -24.56 7.28
CA LEU A 454 14.84 -23.62 6.24
C LEU A 454 15.98 -23.48 5.23
N TYR A 455 15.62 -23.52 3.96
CA TYR A 455 16.44 -23.11 2.84
C TYR A 455 16.06 -21.69 2.42
N PHE A 456 17.03 -20.92 1.94
CA PHE A 456 16.83 -19.54 1.53
C PHE A 456 17.16 -19.32 0.08
N ALA A 457 16.48 -18.38 -0.54
CA ALA A 457 16.78 -17.92 -1.87
C ALA A 457 16.69 -16.40 -1.94
N VAL A 458 17.52 -15.78 -2.77
CA VAL A 458 17.52 -14.34 -3.03
C VAL A 458 17.38 -14.12 -4.53
N THR A 459 16.46 -13.24 -4.91
CA THR A 459 16.33 -12.75 -6.27
C THR A 459 16.63 -11.27 -6.32
N ALA A 460 17.22 -10.80 -7.40
CA ALA A 460 17.31 -9.37 -7.69
C ALA A 460 16.05 -8.91 -8.43
N MET A 461 15.64 -7.67 -8.22
CA MET A 461 14.47 -7.10 -8.89
C MET A 461 14.78 -5.68 -9.35
N ASP A 462 14.40 -5.36 -10.60
CA ASP A 462 14.52 -4.03 -11.17
C ASP A 462 13.36 -3.10 -10.75
N ARG A 463 13.41 -1.85 -11.21
CA ARG A 463 12.39 -0.84 -10.94
C ARG A 463 11.05 -1.10 -11.65
N TYR A 464 11.02 -1.97 -12.65
CA TYR A 464 9.80 -2.38 -13.35
C TYR A 464 9.12 -3.58 -12.68
N GLY A 465 9.77 -4.18 -11.67
CA GLY A 465 9.30 -5.38 -10.99
C GLY A 465 9.76 -6.68 -11.67
N ASN A 466 10.61 -6.62 -12.69
CA ASN A 466 11.21 -7.84 -13.27
C ASN A 466 12.14 -8.46 -12.24
N GLU A 467 12.08 -9.79 -12.12
CA GLU A 467 12.79 -10.55 -11.12
C GLU A 467 13.75 -11.52 -11.77
N SER A 468 14.97 -11.63 -11.24
CA SER A 468 15.97 -12.58 -11.70
C SER A 468 15.60 -14.01 -11.31
N PRO A 469 16.22 -15.04 -11.89
CA PRO A 469 16.31 -16.34 -11.26
C PRO A 469 16.92 -16.23 -9.85
N ALA A 470 16.70 -17.25 -9.02
CA ALA A 470 17.13 -17.22 -7.64
C ALA A 470 18.60 -17.61 -7.46
N LEU A 471 19.31 -16.83 -6.64
CA LEU A 471 20.50 -17.31 -5.96
C LEU A 471 20.05 -18.16 -4.77
N GLN A 472 20.44 -19.44 -4.73
CA GLN A 472 20.19 -20.34 -3.62
C GLN A 472 21.26 -21.41 -3.55
N GLU A 473 21.59 -21.81 -2.34
CA GLU A 473 22.62 -22.80 -2.06
C GLU A 473 22.07 -23.85 -1.13
N LEU A 474 22.53 -25.09 -1.30
CA LEU A 474 22.30 -26.15 -0.33
C LEU A 474 23.24 -25.88 0.87
N SER A 475 22.80 -25.02 1.80
CA SER A 475 23.59 -24.73 2.98
C SER A 475 23.67 -25.96 3.90
N SER A 476 24.89 -26.33 4.29
CA SER A 476 25.07 -27.27 5.39
C SER A 476 24.47 -26.65 6.66
N GLN A 477 23.46 -27.30 7.23
CA GLN A 477 22.85 -26.82 8.45
C GLN A 477 23.83 -26.91 9.64
N PRO A 478 23.91 -25.88 10.48
CA PRO A 478 24.64 -26.01 11.73
C PRO A 478 23.88 -26.95 12.65
N SER A 479 24.60 -27.86 13.23
CA SER A 479 24.11 -28.62 14.36
C SER A 479 23.85 -27.71 15.56
N GLN A 480 22.58 -27.61 15.93
CA GLN A 480 22.09 -27.26 17.28
C GLN A 480 22.65 -26.01 18.00
N HIS A 481 22.01 -24.84 17.78
CA HIS A 481 21.78 -23.89 18.88
C HIS A 481 20.44 -23.19 18.67
N LYS A 482 19.44 -23.63 19.46
CA LYS A 482 18.11 -23.01 19.47
C LYS A 482 18.16 -21.74 20.30
N ALA A 483 17.75 -20.59 19.71
CA ALA A 483 17.35 -19.50 20.57
C ALA A 483 16.23 -19.97 21.49
N PRO A 484 16.31 -19.72 22.80
CA PRO A 484 15.37 -20.29 23.74
C PRO A 484 13.95 -19.84 23.43
N LEU A 485 13.02 -20.77 23.47
CA LEU A 485 11.60 -20.42 23.49
C LEU A 485 11.31 -19.85 24.88
N LEU A 486 10.94 -18.58 24.93
CA LEU A 486 10.67 -17.91 26.19
C LEU A 486 9.32 -18.34 26.73
N ALA A 487 9.30 -18.59 28.05
CA ALA A 487 8.07 -18.95 28.75
C ALA A 487 7.11 -17.75 28.79
N THR A 488 5.84 -17.98 28.45
CA THR A 488 4.77 -17.01 28.52
C THR A 488 3.48 -17.62 29.03
N ASP A 489 2.74 -16.81 29.79
CA ASP A 489 1.36 -17.08 30.22
C ASP A 489 0.32 -16.44 29.31
N GLY A 490 0.75 -15.88 28.18
CA GLY A 490 -0.10 -15.14 27.23
C GLY A 490 -0.33 -13.67 27.63
N GLN A 491 -0.03 -13.26 28.85
CA GLN A 491 -0.09 -11.88 29.34
C GLN A 491 1.30 -11.27 29.54
N SER A 492 2.25 -12.09 29.90
CA SER A 492 3.65 -11.71 30.14
C SER A 492 4.63 -12.75 29.58
N VAL A 493 5.85 -12.31 29.33
CA VAL A 493 6.98 -13.15 28.98
C VAL A 493 8.03 -13.08 30.07
N THR A 494 8.53 -14.24 30.49
CA THR A 494 9.59 -14.35 31.50
C THR A 494 10.95 -14.14 30.84
N LEU A 495 11.75 -13.23 31.38
CA LEU A 495 13.12 -12.97 30.92
C LEU A 495 14.09 -14.01 31.47
N PRO A 496 15.00 -14.59 30.67
CA PRO A 496 16.03 -15.50 31.13
C PRO A 496 17.00 -14.80 32.11
N PRO A 497 17.61 -15.54 33.05
CA PRO A 497 18.51 -14.96 34.05
C PRO A 497 19.70 -14.18 33.50
N MET A 498 20.21 -14.56 32.32
CA MET A 498 21.32 -13.91 31.62
C MET A 498 21.02 -12.47 31.24
N VAL A 499 19.74 -12.12 31.05
CA VAL A 499 19.32 -10.78 30.64
C VAL A 499 19.43 -9.77 31.78
N LYS A 500 19.47 -10.23 33.04
CA LYS A 500 19.62 -9.36 34.22
C LYS A 500 20.99 -8.68 34.33
N GLN A 501 22.00 -9.16 33.60
CA GLN A 501 23.39 -8.68 33.69
C GLN A 501 23.75 -7.71 32.53
N ALA A 502 22.91 -7.53 31.52
CA ALA A 502 23.18 -6.64 30.42
C ALA A 502 22.64 -5.22 30.68
N ASP A 503 23.34 -4.17 30.20
CA ASP A 503 22.93 -2.77 30.24
C ASP A 503 21.72 -2.49 29.32
N ILE A 504 20.72 -3.34 29.36
CA ILE A 504 19.51 -3.21 28.53
C ILE A 504 18.61 -2.13 29.12
N VAL A 505 18.32 -1.12 28.31
CA VAL A 505 17.46 -0.01 28.69
C VAL A 505 16.05 -0.12 28.13
N GLN A 506 15.88 -0.90 27.05
CA GLN A 506 14.63 -1.08 26.37
C GLN A 506 14.53 -2.50 25.80
N TYR A 507 13.33 -3.02 25.77
CA TYR A 507 13.00 -4.26 25.08
C TYR A 507 12.12 -3.97 23.89
N GLU A 508 12.31 -4.70 22.79
CA GLU A 508 11.48 -4.66 21.61
C GLU A 508 10.94 -6.06 21.29
N LEU A 509 9.63 -6.16 21.12
CA LEU A 509 9.02 -7.33 20.53
C LEU A 509 8.80 -7.07 19.05
N ARG A 510 9.39 -7.92 18.23
CA ARG A 510 9.35 -7.84 16.79
C ARG A 510 8.59 -9.01 16.20
N SER A 511 7.93 -8.79 15.07
CA SER A 511 7.40 -9.89 14.26
C SER A 511 8.56 -10.77 13.76
N MET A 512 8.25 -11.97 13.24
CA MET A 512 9.24 -12.82 12.58
C MET A 512 9.88 -12.17 11.34
N GLN A 513 9.29 -11.08 10.84
CA GLN A 513 9.82 -10.25 9.76
C GLN A 513 10.67 -9.06 10.24
N GLY A 514 10.98 -9.01 11.56
CA GLY A 514 11.83 -7.96 12.15
C GLY A 514 11.14 -6.63 12.44
N VAL A 515 9.82 -6.55 12.27
CA VAL A 515 9.05 -5.31 12.55
C VAL A 515 8.86 -5.16 14.05
N THR A 516 9.26 -4.04 14.64
CA THR A 516 8.99 -3.72 16.04
C THR A 516 7.49 -3.46 16.23
N LEU A 517 6.86 -4.32 17.01
CA LEU A 517 5.43 -4.29 17.32
C LEU A 517 5.14 -3.69 18.71
N LEU A 518 6.09 -3.83 19.62
CA LEU A 518 5.94 -3.35 20.98
C LEU A 518 7.31 -2.94 21.55
N ARG A 519 7.35 -1.78 22.19
CA ARG A 519 8.52 -1.28 22.92
C ARG A 519 8.20 -1.20 24.40
N LEU A 520 9.06 -1.75 25.22
CA LEU A 520 8.89 -1.82 26.65
C LEU A 520 10.16 -1.28 27.33
N PRO A 521 10.05 -0.47 28.38
CA PRO A 521 11.21 -0.07 29.16
C PRO A 521 11.79 -1.29 29.90
N SER A 522 13.07 -1.21 30.27
CA SER A 522 13.66 -2.23 31.13
C SER A 522 12.91 -2.29 32.46
N PRO A 523 12.52 -3.47 32.94
CA PRO A 523 11.85 -3.61 34.23
C PRO A 523 12.69 -3.02 35.37
N THR A 524 12.10 -2.14 36.16
CA THR A 524 12.70 -1.64 37.41
C THR A 524 12.45 -2.62 38.54
N ASN A 525 13.37 -2.70 39.50
CA ASN A 525 13.21 -3.45 40.76
C ASN A 525 13.12 -4.99 40.64
N GLY A 526 13.96 -5.62 39.82
CA GLY A 526 14.12 -7.10 39.89
C GLY A 526 12.99 -7.91 39.27
N HIS A 527 12.00 -7.30 38.66
CA HIS A 527 10.99 -8.02 37.88
C HIS A 527 11.63 -8.68 36.66
N SER A 528 11.39 -9.98 36.47
CA SER A 528 11.92 -10.78 35.35
C SER A 528 10.90 -11.05 34.26
N SER A 529 9.86 -10.21 34.14
CA SER A 529 8.81 -10.38 33.13
C SER A 529 8.41 -9.08 32.45
N LEU A 530 8.00 -9.19 31.19
CA LEU A 530 7.51 -8.08 30.36
C LEU A 530 6.06 -8.33 29.99
N LYS A 531 5.20 -7.32 30.11
CA LYS A 531 3.80 -7.41 29.70
C LYS A 531 3.66 -7.43 28.18
N ILE A 532 2.94 -8.43 27.66
CA ILE A 532 2.70 -8.64 26.23
C ILE A 532 1.20 -8.78 25.89
N SER A 533 0.33 -8.38 26.80
CA SER A 533 -1.13 -8.52 26.66
C SER A 533 -1.68 -7.89 25.38
N SER A 534 -1.09 -6.79 24.91
CA SER A 534 -1.48 -6.06 23.69
C SER A 534 -1.14 -6.74 22.37
N LEU A 535 -0.30 -7.80 22.39
CA LEU A 535 0.04 -8.54 21.18
C LEU A 535 -1.08 -9.51 20.80
N SER A 536 -1.31 -9.70 19.53
CA SER A 536 -2.15 -10.79 19.01
C SER A 536 -1.48 -12.15 19.19
N PRO A 537 -2.20 -13.28 19.15
CA PRO A 537 -1.59 -14.60 19.06
C PRO A 537 -0.64 -14.70 17.86
N GLY A 538 0.51 -15.34 18.05
CA GLY A 538 1.51 -15.43 17.00
C GLY A 538 2.93 -15.71 17.52
N MET A 539 3.88 -15.78 16.58
CA MET A 539 5.31 -15.91 16.87
C MET A 539 5.99 -14.55 16.83
N TYR A 540 6.81 -14.30 17.84
CA TYR A 540 7.53 -13.03 18.02
C TYR A 540 8.97 -13.27 18.43
N GLN A 541 9.81 -12.25 18.25
CA GLN A 541 11.18 -12.20 18.72
C GLN A 541 11.33 -11.11 19.77
N LEU A 542 11.98 -11.41 20.87
CA LEU A 542 12.29 -10.44 21.92
C LEU A 542 13.74 -9.97 21.78
N PHE A 543 13.93 -8.68 21.66
CA PHE A 543 15.23 -8.00 21.61
C PHE A 543 15.44 -7.13 22.85
N GLY A 544 16.68 -7.08 23.32
CA GLY A 544 17.14 -6.11 24.30
C GLY A 544 18.01 -5.04 23.63
N ILE A 545 17.73 -3.78 23.91
CA ILE A 545 18.48 -2.62 23.38
C ILE A 545 19.28 -2.01 24.52
N THR A 546 20.59 -1.89 24.34
CA THR A 546 21.48 -1.27 25.35
C THR A 546 21.56 0.25 25.22
N LYS A 547 22.11 0.92 26.25
CA LYS A 547 22.43 2.35 26.22
C LYS A 547 23.27 2.76 25.01
N LYS A 548 24.14 1.88 24.52
CA LYS A 548 24.97 2.08 23.33
C LYS A 548 24.25 1.71 22.01
N ARG A 549 22.94 1.50 22.05
CA ARG A 549 22.10 1.10 20.91
C ARG A 549 22.51 -0.25 20.26
N ARG A 550 23.18 -1.11 20.98
CA ARG A 550 23.43 -2.48 20.54
C ARG A 550 22.18 -3.32 20.80
N GLU A 551 21.84 -4.17 19.84
CA GLU A 551 20.69 -5.04 19.88
C GLU A 551 21.12 -6.48 20.21
N TYR A 552 20.40 -7.15 21.11
CA TYR A 552 20.60 -8.55 21.45
C TYR A 552 19.27 -9.28 21.33
N CYS A 553 19.22 -10.36 20.54
CA CYS A 553 18.08 -11.25 20.59
C CYS A 553 18.11 -12.07 21.88
N ILE A 554 17.02 -12.04 22.61
CA ILE A 554 16.86 -12.73 23.89
C ILE A 554 16.19 -14.07 23.70
N GLY A 555 15.26 -14.17 22.76
CA GLY A 555 14.59 -15.41 22.46
C GLY A 555 13.36 -15.25 21.59
N ASN A 556 12.76 -16.38 21.23
CA ASN A 556 11.48 -16.48 20.56
C ASN A 556 10.33 -16.54 21.57
N LEU A 557 9.18 -16.07 21.16
CA LEU A 557 7.95 -16.08 21.94
C LEU A 557 6.80 -16.61 21.08
N ALA A 558 6.12 -17.64 21.56
CA ALA A 558 4.88 -18.12 20.98
C ALA A 558 3.71 -17.69 21.87
N LYS A 559 2.94 -16.68 21.46
CA LYS A 559 1.71 -16.30 22.14
C LYS A 559 0.55 -17.09 21.56
N LYS A 560 -0.12 -17.88 22.39
CA LYS A 560 -1.31 -18.66 22.02
C LYS A 560 -2.58 -17.85 22.26
N ASP A 561 -3.65 -18.21 21.58
CA ASP A 561 -5.01 -17.81 21.97
C ASP A 561 -5.32 -18.38 23.36
N LYS A 562 -6.02 -17.61 24.18
CA LYS A 562 -6.60 -18.11 25.44
C LYS A 562 -7.84 -18.92 25.14
#